data_46d7cccddf9c12e6c21cb7d74bb9f4a8
#
_entry.id   46d7cccddf9c12e6c21cb7d74bb9f4a8
#
_cell.length_a   1.000
_cell.length_b   1.000
_cell.length_c   1.000
_cell.angle_alpha   90.00
_cell.angle_beta   90.00
_cell.angle_gamma   90.00
#
_symmetry.space_group_name_H-M   'P 1'
#
loop_
_entity.id
_entity.type
_entity.pdbx_description
1 polymer ?
#
loop_
_entity_poly.entity_id
_entity_poly.type
_entity_poly.pdbx_seq_one_letter_code
_entity_poly.pdbx_strand_id
1 'polypeptide(L)'
;MIAAIPLPYPFDTVEMQRALLACVAVGAFAPTIGAFLVQKRLSLVGDGVGHVAFAGVGLGLLLGMSAVWTALVFAVAGAIGVELLRAKKKIAGDLALALFFYAGIALGVVFAAKAGVDDLEIYLFGDPLAMTSSSLAAVVLIGGIVAVGVWSLRRVLFAIVTDEAWARAEGLPVDTLSVALAALTAAVIVAGMKVVGLLLVAALMVLPVASAQLLSRSFRRTVLLAAGIGAASAFVGLIVGHIAELSISGCIVLVAAAVFTVASVVRRSLPAAVESQV
;
A
#
# COMPACT_ATOMS: atom_id res chain seq x y z
N MET A 1 -13.81 -13.03 20.25
CA MET A 1 -14.83 -11.95 20.28
C MET A 1 -14.16 -10.76 20.96
N ILE A 2 -13.82 -9.70 20.22
CA ILE A 2 -13.29 -8.47 20.83
C ILE A 2 -14.51 -7.77 21.45
N ALA A 3 -14.59 -7.72 22.79
CA ALA A 3 -15.61 -6.94 23.47
C ALA A 3 -15.36 -5.46 23.17
N ALA A 4 -16.44 -4.68 22.99
CA ALA A 4 -16.31 -3.24 22.82
C ALA A 4 -15.67 -2.63 24.06
N ILE A 5 -14.57 -1.90 23.88
CA ILE A 5 -14.00 -1.07 24.93
C ILE A 5 -14.91 0.17 25.05
N PRO A 6 -15.34 0.59 26.23
CA PRO A 6 -16.18 1.77 26.38
C PRO A 6 -15.36 3.02 26.06
N LEU A 7 -15.37 3.43 24.79
CA LEU A 7 -14.73 4.64 24.30
C LEU A 7 -15.80 5.70 23.97
N PRO A 8 -15.47 7.01 24.06
CA PRO A 8 -16.39 8.07 23.66
C PRO A 8 -16.63 8.05 22.14
N TYR A 9 -17.78 8.61 21.72
CA TYR A 9 -18.08 8.82 20.30
C TYR A 9 -16.89 9.47 19.56
N PRO A 10 -16.55 9.03 18.35
CA PRO A 10 -17.24 8.05 17.48
C PRO A 10 -16.78 6.58 17.67
N PHE A 11 -16.01 6.25 18.70
CA PHE A 11 -15.39 4.93 18.91
C PHE A 11 -16.17 4.02 19.87
N ASP A 12 -17.45 4.29 20.05
CA ASP A 12 -18.35 3.55 20.94
C ASP A 12 -18.80 2.20 20.37
N THR A 13 -18.71 2.00 19.05
CA THR A 13 -19.09 0.76 18.36
C THR A 13 -17.89 -0.15 18.08
N VAL A 14 -18.12 -1.47 18.06
CA VAL A 14 -17.08 -2.48 17.76
C VAL A 14 -16.58 -2.34 16.31
N GLU A 15 -17.48 -1.98 15.39
CA GLU A 15 -17.17 -1.76 13.98
C GLU A 15 -16.17 -0.62 13.83
N MET A 16 -16.40 0.51 14.50
CA MET A 16 -15.51 1.67 14.45
C MET A 16 -14.16 1.39 15.10
N GLN A 17 -14.11 0.61 16.19
CA GLN A 17 -12.87 0.19 16.82
C GLN A 17 -12.05 -0.71 15.90
N ARG A 18 -12.71 -1.65 15.19
CA ARG A 18 -12.03 -2.51 14.19
C ARG A 18 -11.56 -1.69 13.00
N ALA A 19 -12.39 -0.78 12.49
CA ALA A 19 -12.02 0.14 11.42
C ALA A 19 -10.79 0.97 11.79
N LEU A 20 -10.77 1.54 13.01
CA LEU A 20 -9.64 2.30 13.52
C LEU A 20 -8.35 1.48 13.52
N LEU A 21 -8.39 0.28 14.12
CA LEU A 21 -7.21 -0.59 14.17
C LEU A 21 -6.72 -0.99 12.78
N ALA A 22 -7.63 -1.33 11.87
CA ALA A 22 -7.31 -1.71 10.52
C ALA A 22 -6.71 -0.53 9.72
N CYS A 23 -7.36 0.63 9.75
CA CYS A 23 -6.90 1.83 9.04
C CYS A 23 -5.52 2.29 9.52
N VAL A 24 -5.32 2.38 10.85
CA VAL A 24 -4.05 2.79 11.44
C VAL A 24 -2.96 1.76 11.15
N ALA A 25 -3.26 0.46 11.22
CA ALA A 25 -2.30 -0.59 10.88
C ALA A 25 -1.86 -0.47 9.42
N VAL A 26 -2.80 -0.39 8.46
CA VAL A 26 -2.49 -0.23 7.03
C VAL A 26 -1.71 1.07 6.80
N GLY A 27 -2.17 2.18 7.40
CA GLY A 27 -1.49 3.48 7.33
C GLY A 27 -0.06 3.46 7.86
N ALA A 28 0.23 2.60 8.85
CA ALA A 28 1.57 2.45 9.39
C ALA A 28 2.46 1.55 8.53
N PHE A 29 1.99 0.37 8.11
CA PHE A 29 2.87 -0.58 7.42
C PHE A 29 2.97 -0.34 5.90
N ALA A 30 1.94 0.15 5.22
CA ALA A 30 1.97 0.36 3.78
C ALA A 30 3.09 1.34 3.34
N PRO A 31 3.29 2.51 4.00
CA PRO A 31 4.40 3.39 3.65
C PRO A 31 5.79 2.79 3.90
N THR A 32 5.93 1.78 4.78
CA THR A 32 7.24 1.16 5.02
C THR A 32 7.76 0.44 3.79
N ILE A 33 6.90 -0.27 3.05
CA ILE A 33 7.23 -0.84 1.74
C ILE A 33 7.31 0.27 0.68
N GLY A 34 6.38 1.21 0.71
CA GLY A 34 6.37 2.37 -0.20
C GLY A 34 7.70 3.11 -0.23
N ALA A 35 8.39 3.24 0.90
CA ALA A 35 9.69 3.91 0.97
C ALA A 35 10.76 3.24 0.09
N PHE A 36 10.78 1.92 0.01
CA PHE A 36 11.69 1.19 -0.88
C PHE A 36 11.28 1.33 -2.34
N LEU A 37 9.97 1.30 -2.64
CA LEU A 37 9.47 1.49 -4.02
C LEU A 37 9.77 2.90 -4.54
N VAL A 38 9.50 3.93 -3.73
CA VAL A 38 9.77 5.32 -4.09
C VAL A 38 11.29 5.54 -4.29
N GLN A 39 12.12 4.97 -3.42
CA GLN A 39 13.58 5.04 -3.56
C GLN A 39 14.07 4.36 -4.86
N LYS A 40 13.46 3.24 -5.23
CA LYS A 40 13.75 2.51 -6.49
C LYS A 40 13.09 3.16 -7.72
N ARG A 41 12.39 4.31 -7.57
CA ARG A 41 11.60 5.00 -8.61
C ARG A 41 10.49 4.12 -9.21
N LEU A 42 9.84 3.33 -8.37
CA LEU A 42 8.80 2.37 -8.73
C LEU A 42 7.45 2.71 -8.08
N SER A 43 7.16 3.99 -7.90
CA SER A 43 5.95 4.46 -7.21
C SER A 43 4.64 3.92 -7.82
N LEU A 44 4.60 3.70 -9.13
CA LEU A 44 3.42 3.20 -9.84
C LEU A 44 3.26 1.67 -9.80
N VAL A 45 4.24 0.92 -9.27
CA VAL A 45 4.13 -0.55 -9.17
C VAL A 45 2.98 -0.96 -8.27
N GLY A 46 2.71 -0.17 -7.23
CA GLY A 46 1.55 -0.40 -6.36
C GLY A 46 0.23 -0.43 -7.13
N ASP A 47 0.02 0.55 -8.02
CA ASP A 47 -1.18 0.62 -8.86
C ASP A 47 -1.26 -0.56 -9.84
N GLY A 48 -0.18 -0.85 -10.56
CA GLY A 48 -0.13 -1.97 -11.50
C GLY A 48 -0.45 -3.30 -10.86
N VAL A 49 0.16 -3.59 -9.70
CA VAL A 49 -0.09 -4.82 -8.94
C VAL A 49 -1.49 -4.83 -8.35
N GLY A 50 -2.03 -3.68 -7.93
CA GLY A 50 -3.40 -3.54 -7.45
C GLY A 50 -4.42 -3.96 -8.52
N HIS A 51 -4.23 -3.52 -9.76
CA HIS A 51 -5.12 -3.91 -10.86
C HIS A 51 -5.01 -5.39 -11.24
N VAL A 52 -3.83 -6.01 -11.13
CA VAL A 52 -3.70 -7.46 -11.28
C VAL A 52 -4.39 -8.19 -10.11
N ALA A 53 -4.30 -7.66 -8.88
CA ALA A 53 -5.06 -8.18 -7.74
C ALA A 53 -6.57 -8.12 -7.99
N PHE A 54 -7.07 -7.06 -8.63
CA PHE A 54 -8.47 -6.92 -9.03
C PHE A 54 -8.93 -8.03 -10.00
N ALA A 55 -8.08 -8.42 -10.96
CA ALA A 55 -8.35 -9.60 -11.79
C ALA A 55 -8.49 -10.86 -10.93
N GLY A 56 -7.65 -11.01 -9.90
CA GLY A 56 -7.73 -12.10 -8.94
C GLY A 56 -9.02 -12.07 -8.11
N VAL A 57 -9.49 -10.88 -7.70
CA VAL A 57 -10.79 -10.72 -7.03
C VAL A 57 -11.92 -11.23 -7.94
N GLY A 58 -11.96 -10.74 -9.19
CA GLY A 58 -12.99 -11.13 -10.16
C GLY A 58 -13.00 -12.62 -10.41
N LEU A 59 -11.83 -13.25 -10.59
CA LEU A 59 -11.73 -14.70 -10.76
C LEU A 59 -12.20 -15.46 -9.52
N GLY A 60 -11.83 -15.01 -8.32
CA GLY A 60 -12.26 -15.63 -7.07
C GLY A 60 -13.77 -15.63 -6.92
N LEU A 61 -14.42 -14.50 -7.21
CA LEU A 61 -15.87 -14.38 -7.21
C LEU A 61 -16.52 -15.29 -8.26
N LEU A 62 -15.96 -15.34 -9.47
CA LEU A 62 -16.46 -16.20 -10.56
C LEU A 62 -16.41 -17.69 -10.21
N LEU A 63 -15.36 -18.14 -9.51
CA LEU A 63 -15.17 -19.55 -9.13
C LEU A 63 -15.79 -19.90 -7.76
N GLY A 64 -16.43 -18.95 -7.07
CA GLY A 64 -16.94 -19.16 -5.72
C GLY A 64 -15.83 -19.37 -4.67
N MET A 65 -14.63 -18.91 -4.96
CA MET A 65 -13.45 -18.99 -4.08
C MET A 65 -13.30 -17.70 -3.26
N SER A 66 -12.41 -17.73 -2.26
CA SER A 66 -12.10 -16.53 -1.49
C SER A 66 -11.41 -15.48 -2.36
N ALA A 67 -12.08 -14.34 -2.59
CA ALA A 67 -11.55 -13.21 -3.37
C ALA A 67 -10.21 -12.69 -2.84
N VAL A 68 -9.95 -12.79 -1.52
CA VAL A 68 -8.70 -12.34 -0.91
C VAL A 68 -7.52 -13.25 -1.31
N TRP A 69 -7.71 -14.56 -1.25
CA TRP A 69 -6.64 -15.50 -1.60
C TRP A 69 -6.33 -15.50 -3.09
N THR A 70 -7.36 -15.44 -3.95
CA THR A 70 -7.16 -15.33 -5.40
C THR A 70 -6.52 -14.00 -5.78
N ALA A 71 -6.91 -12.90 -5.14
CA ALA A 71 -6.25 -11.62 -5.30
C ALA A 71 -4.76 -11.67 -4.91
N LEU A 72 -4.42 -12.34 -3.80
CA LEU A 72 -3.04 -12.49 -3.36
C LEU A 72 -2.19 -13.28 -4.37
N VAL A 73 -2.71 -14.40 -4.89
CA VAL A 73 -2.00 -15.20 -5.90
C VAL A 73 -1.76 -14.39 -7.16
N PHE A 74 -2.78 -13.67 -7.65
CA PHE A 74 -2.66 -12.82 -8.83
C PHE A 74 -1.72 -11.65 -8.61
N ALA A 75 -1.82 -10.97 -7.46
CA ALA A 75 -0.94 -9.85 -7.11
C ALA A 75 0.53 -10.28 -7.05
N VAL A 76 0.82 -11.40 -6.38
CA VAL A 76 2.18 -11.94 -6.29
C VAL A 76 2.70 -12.38 -7.66
N ALA A 77 1.89 -13.10 -8.44
CA ALA A 77 2.26 -13.52 -9.80
C ALA A 77 2.51 -12.30 -10.71
N GLY A 78 1.65 -11.28 -10.65
CA GLY A 78 1.81 -10.05 -11.39
C GLY A 78 3.05 -9.26 -10.99
N ALA A 79 3.29 -9.10 -9.69
CA ALA A 79 4.46 -8.41 -9.16
C ALA A 79 5.77 -9.10 -9.58
N ILE A 80 5.82 -10.43 -9.50
CA ILE A 80 6.95 -11.23 -10.00
C ILE A 80 7.07 -11.09 -11.52
N GLY A 81 5.96 -11.13 -12.25
CA GLY A 81 5.94 -10.98 -13.71
C GLY A 81 6.53 -9.64 -14.16
N VAL A 82 6.11 -8.53 -13.53
CA VAL A 82 6.67 -7.19 -13.79
C VAL A 82 8.17 -7.17 -13.52
N GLU A 83 8.62 -7.70 -12.37
CA GLU A 83 10.04 -7.68 -12.01
C GLU A 83 10.89 -8.54 -12.96
N LEU A 84 10.40 -9.72 -13.36
CA LEU A 84 11.10 -10.59 -14.32
C LEU A 84 11.22 -9.96 -15.72
N LEU A 85 10.19 -9.25 -16.18
CA LEU A 85 10.24 -8.53 -17.46
C LEU A 85 11.23 -7.37 -17.42
N ARG A 86 11.27 -6.65 -16.30
CA ARG A 86 12.24 -5.57 -16.06
C ARG A 86 13.69 -6.09 -16.00
N ALA A 87 13.92 -7.16 -15.22
CA ALA A 87 15.25 -7.75 -15.05
C ALA A 87 15.84 -8.24 -16.37
N LYS A 88 15.02 -8.79 -17.26
CA LYS A 88 15.45 -9.26 -18.59
C LYS A 88 15.68 -8.13 -19.60
N LYS A 89 15.43 -6.87 -19.24
CA LYS A 89 15.54 -5.68 -20.13
C LYS A 89 14.82 -5.85 -21.49
N LYS A 90 13.82 -6.74 -21.57
CA LYS A 90 13.09 -7.02 -22.82
C LYS A 90 12.12 -5.91 -23.17
N ILE A 91 11.63 -5.18 -22.18
CA ILE A 91 10.63 -4.11 -22.34
C ILE A 91 11.01 -2.96 -21.39
N ALA A 92 10.72 -1.73 -21.77
CA ALA A 92 10.83 -0.59 -20.87
C ALA A 92 9.97 -0.83 -19.61
N GLY A 93 10.50 -0.49 -18.43
CA GLY A 93 9.85 -0.79 -17.17
C GLY A 93 8.42 -0.25 -17.07
N ASP A 94 8.19 0.95 -17.59
CA ASP A 94 6.86 1.59 -17.62
C ASP A 94 5.89 0.86 -18.57
N LEU A 95 6.37 0.33 -19.69
CA LEU A 95 5.55 -0.43 -20.63
C LEU A 95 5.14 -1.80 -20.04
N ALA A 96 6.06 -2.47 -19.34
CA ALA A 96 5.73 -3.70 -18.62
C ALA A 96 4.63 -3.45 -17.58
N LEU A 97 4.78 -2.38 -16.80
CA LEU A 97 3.80 -1.98 -15.80
C LEU A 97 2.44 -1.65 -16.42
N ALA A 98 2.43 -0.87 -17.53
CA ALA A 98 1.19 -0.52 -18.24
C ALA A 98 0.46 -1.76 -18.78
N LEU A 99 1.21 -2.77 -19.27
CA LEU A 99 0.63 -4.03 -19.75
C LEU A 99 -0.11 -4.76 -18.63
N PHE A 100 0.52 -4.93 -17.46
CA PHE A 100 -0.11 -5.58 -16.32
C PHE A 100 -1.28 -4.76 -15.77
N PHE A 101 -1.16 -3.44 -15.75
CA PHE A 101 -2.20 -2.53 -15.32
C PHE A 101 -3.48 -2.70 -16.19
N TYR A 102 -3.37 -2.52 -17.50
CA TYR A 102 -4.52 -2.60 -18.38
C TYR A 102 -5.08 -4.02 -18.51
N ALA A 103 -4.21 -5.03 -18.58
CA ALA A 103 -4.65 -6.43 -18.60
C ALA A 103 -5.36 -6.81 -17.30
N GLY A 104 -4.87 -6.35 -16.15
CA GLY A 104 -5.47 -6.57 -14.85
C GLY A 104 -6.87 -5.98 -14.75
N ILE A 105 -7.06 -4.71 -15.17
CA ILE A 105 -8.39 -4.09 -15.20
C ILE A 105 -9.33 -4.89 -16.11
N ALA A 106 -8.91 -5.16 -17.34
CA ALA A 106 -9.75 -5.82 -18.33
C ALA A 106 -10.21 -7.22 -17.86
N LEU A 107 -9.28 -8.02 -17.32
CA LEU A 107 -9.60 -9.35 -16.77
C LEU A 107 -10.51 -9.24 -15.56
N GLY A 108 -10.25 -8.30 -14.66
CA GLY A 108 -11.07 -8.09 -13.47
C GLY A 108 -12.52 -7.78 -13.81
N VAL A 109 -12.73 -6.82 -14.73
CA VAL A 109 -14.07 -6.44 -15.21
C VAL A 109 -14.77 -7.63 -15.91
N VAL A 110 -14.08 -8.36 -16.80
CA VAL A 110 -14.64 -9.52 -17.51
C VAL A 110 -15.06 -10.62 -16.54
N PHE A 111 -14.22 -10.97 -15.58
CA PHE A 111 -14.53 -12.02 -14.60
C PHE A 111 -15.68 -11.61 -13.68
N ALA A 112 -15.69 -10.37 -13.22
CA ALA A 112 -16.72 -9.86 -12.34
C ALA A 112 -18.09 -9.77 -13.04
N ALA A 113 -18.13 -9.28 -14.27
CA ALA A 113 -19.35 -9.24 -15.07
C ALA A 113 -19.90 -10.67 -15.29
N LYS A 114 -19.02 -11.67 -15.55
CA LYS A 114 -19.42 -13.06 -15.72
C LYS A 114 -19.88 -13.70 -14.40
N ALA A 115 -19.35 -13.24 -13.27
CA ALA A 115 -19.78 -13.69 -11.95
C ALA A 115 -21.15 -13.14 -11.53
N GLY A 116 -21.68 -12.13 -12.23
CA GLY A 116 -22.95 -11.46 -11.90
C GLY A 116 -22.87 -10.71 -10.56
N VAL A 117 -21.70 -10.17 -10.22
CA VAL A 117 -21.47 -9.48 -8.95
C VAL A 117 -21.48 -7.97 -9.21
N ASP A 118 -22.47 -7.28 -8.63
CA ASP A 118 -22.62 -5.83 -8.75
C ASP A 118 -21.78 -5.07 -7.69
N ASP A 119 -21.48 -5.70 -6.54
CA ASP A 119 -20.81 -5.07 -5.40
C ASP A 119 -19.27 -5.15 -5.47
N LEU A 120 -18.67 -4.80 -6.60
CA LEU A 120 -17.20 -4.70 -6.74
C LEU A 120 -16.60 -3.50 -6.01
N GLU A 121 -17.42 -2.52 -5.70
CA GLU A 121 -17.02 -1.26 -5.07
C GLU A 121 -16.29 -1.47 -3.75
N ILE A 122 -16.70 -2.48 -2.96
CA ILE A 122 -16.07 -2.80 -1.68
C ILE A 122 -14.60 -3.22 -1.81
N TYR A 123 -14.21 -3.81 -2.94
CA TYR A 123 -12.82 -4.19 -3.20
C TYR A 123 -12.02 -3.04 -3.82
N LEU A 124 -12.67 -2.18 -4.62
CA LEU A 124 -12.02 -1.05 -5.29
C LEU A 124 -11.79 0.11 -4.33
N PHE A 125 -12.79 0.46 -3.54
CA PHE A 125 -12.76 1.63 -2.66
C PHE A 125 -12.59 1.26 -1.18
N GLY A 126 -12.80 -0.01 -0.81
CA GLY A 126 -12.75 -0.48 0.59
C GLY A 126 -13.95 -0.04 1.41
N ASP A 127 -14.22 -0.79 2.47
CA ASP A 127 -15.17 -0.41 3.51
C ASP A 127 -14.61 -0.82 4.89
N PRO A 128 -13.95 0.12 5.58
CA PRO A 128 -13.38 -0.16 6.90
C PRO A 128 -14.45 -0.54 7.95
N LEU A 129 -15.68 -0.03 7.83
CA LEU A 129 -16.74 -0.30 8.81
C LEU A 129 -17.31 -1.71 8.65
N ALA A 130 -17.29 -2.29 7.46
CA ALA A 130 -17.70 -3.67 7.22
C ALA A 130 -16.63 -4.72 7.65
N MET A 131 -15.56 -4.31 8.37
CA MET A 131 -14.49 -5.19 8.79
C MET A 131 -14.93 -6.21 9.84
N THR A 132 -14.78 -7.49 9.51
CA THR A 132 -14.95 -8.59 10.46
C THR A 132 -13.71 -8.80 11.32
N SER A 133 -13.86 -9.47 12.48
CA SER A 133 -12.71 -9.81 13.33
C SER A 133 -11.66 -10.67 12.61
N SER A 134 -12.10 -11.57 11.71
CA SER A 134 -11.19 -12.40 10.90
C SER A 134 -10.44 -11.58 9.86
N SER A 135 -11.10 -10.60 9.21
CA SER A 135 -10.45 -9.69 8.27
C SER A 135 -9.43 -8.80 8.97
N LEU A 136 -9.75 -8.25 10.15
CA LEU A 136 -8.82 -7.48 10.96
C LEU A 136 -7.59 -8.32 11.36
N ALA A 137 -7.80 -9.57 11.83
CA ALA A 137 -6.70 -10.47 12.18
C ALA A 137 -5.79 -10.74 10.97
N ALA A 138 -6.36 -10.94 9.77
CA ALA A 138 -5.59 -11.12 8.55
C ALA A 138 -4.76 -9.87 8.20
N VAL A 139 -5.33 -8.66 8.29
CA VAL A 139 -4.62 -7.39 8.04
C VAL A 139 -3.45 -7.22 9.02
N VAL A 140 -3.68 -7.46 10.32
CA VAL A 140 -2.65 -7.34 11.35
C VAL A 140 -1.55 -8.40 11.17
N LEU A 141 -1.93 -9.64 10.84
CA LEU A 141 -0.97 -10.72 10.57
C LEU A 141 -0.10 -10.40 9.37
N ILE A 142 -0.70 -10.02 8.24
CA ILE A 142 0.04 -9.66 7.02
C ILE A 142 0.92 -8.43 7.29
N GLY A 143 0.38 -7.40 7.95
CA GLY A 143 1.14 -6.21 8.34
C GLY A 143 2.34 -6.57 9.23
N GLY A 144 2.17 -7.50 10.18
CA GLY A 144 3.24 -8.03 11.02
C GLY A 144 4.32 -8.76 10.21
N ILE A 145 3.92 -9.63 9.28
CA ILE A 145 4.85 -10.33 8.37
C ILE A 145 5.63 -9.32 7.53
N VAL A 146 4.95 -8.32 6.98
CA VAL A 146 5.60 -7.24 6.20
C VAL A 146 6.59 -6.46 7.08
N ALA A 147 6.17 -6.05 8.27
CA ALA A 147 7.05 -5.30 9.19
C ALA A 147 8.30 -6.10 9.58
N VAL A 148 8.14 -7.39 9.89
CA VAL A 148 9.26 -8.30 10.20
C VAL A 148 10.14 -8.50 8.97
N GLY A 149 9.55 -8.73 7.79
CA GLY A 149 10.27 -8.88 6.52
C GLY A 149 11.11 -7.64 6.19
N VAL A 150 10.50 -6.47 6.27
CA VAL A 150 11.19 -5.19 6.04
C VAL A 150 12.30 -4.98 7.07
N TRP A 151 12.02 -5.21 8.34
CA TRP A 151 13.02 -5.03 9.40
C TRP A 151 14.21 -5.97 9.25
N SER A 152 13.97 -7.23 8.93
CA SER A 152 15.00 -8.25 8.74
C SER A 152 15.86 -7.97 7.52
N LEU A 153 15.22 -7.56 6.42
CA LEU A 153 15.89 -7.37 5.12
C LEU A 153 16.32 -5.92 4.89
N ARG A 154 16.03 -4.98 5.79
CA ARG A 154 16.20 -3.52 5.57
C ARG A 154 17.56 -3.09 5.06
N ARG A 155 18.66 -3.71 5.54
CA ARG A 155 20.03 -3.34 5.14
C ARG A 155 20.28 -3.74 3.70
N VAL A 156 19.87 -4.94 3.33
CA VAL A 156 20.08 -5.50 2.01
C VAL A 156 19.12 -4.88 1.01
N LEU A 157 17.83 -4.69 1.39
CA LEU A 157 16.86 -3.96 0.59
C LEU A 157 17.31 -2.53 0.33
N PHE A 158 17.85 -1.84 1.34
CA PHE A 158 18.37 -0.48 1.15
C PHE A 158 19.53 -0.45 0.15
N ALA A 159 20.46 -1.39 0.22
CA ALA A 159 21.57 -1.49 -0.73
C ALA A 159 21.06 -1.63 -2.18
N ILE A 160 20.12 -2.54 -2.44
CA ILE A 160 19.62 -2.78 -3.81
C ILE A 160 18.74 -1.65 -4.35
N VAL A 161 18.03 -0.90 -3.49
CA VAL A 161 17.19 0.21 -3.97
C VAL A 161 17.99 1.50 -4.16
N THR A 162 19.18 1.59 -3.56
CA THR A 162 20.08 2.74 -3.69
C THR A 162 20.99 2.59 -4.90
N ASP A 163 21.67 1.44 -5.03
CA ASP A 163 22.54 1.13 -6.16
C ASP A 163 22.51 -0.37 -6.45
N GLU A 164 21.71 -0.74 -7.45
CA GLU A 164 21.54 -2.14 -7.85
C GLU A 164 22.83 -2.71 -8.48
N ALA A 165 23.60 -1.88 -9.21
CA ALA A 165 24.83 -2.33 -9.86
C ALA A 165 25.91 -2.63 -8.81
N TRP A 166 26.06 -1.78 -7.82
CA TRP A 166 26.98 -2.00 -6.70
C TRP A 166 26.58 -3.24 -5.89
N ALA A 167 25.30 -3.37 -5.54
CA ALA A 167 24.80 -4.51 -4.77
C ALA A 167 25.06 -5.84 -5.50
N ARG A 168 24.93 -5.86 -6.82
CA ARG A 168 25.24 -7.02 -7.66
C ARG A 168 26.74 -7.33 -7.71
N ALA A 169 27.58 -6.30 -7.74
CA ALA A 169 29.04 -6.44 -7.69
C ALA A 169 29.55 -7.00 -6.35
N GLU A 170 28.86 -6.65 -5.24
CA GLU A 170 29.13 -7.20 -3.90
C GLU A 170 28.58 -8.63 -3.70
N GLY A 171 28.00 -9.24 -4.75
CA GLY A 171 27.49 -10.61 -4.70
C GLY A 171 26.13 -10.78 -4.02
N LEU A 172 25.38 -9.69 -3.78
CA LEU A 172 24.05 -9.80 -3.23
C LEU A 172 23.09 -10.42 -4.26
N PRO A 173 22.14 -11.29 -3.84
CA PRO A 173 21.18 -11.92 -4.73
C PRO A 173 20.05 -10.92 -5.10
N VAL A 174 20.40 -9.93 -5.93
CA VAL A 174 19.55 -8.79 -6.29
C VAL A 174 18.21 -9.22 -6.85
N ASP A 175 18.19 -10.21 -7.75
CA ASP A 175 16.95 -10.67 -8.39
C ASP A 175 16.01 -11.31 -7.38
N THR A 176 16.53 -12.15 -6.45
CA THR A 176 15.72 -12.76 -5.38
C THR A 176 15.16 -11.71 -4.42
N LEU A 177 15.97 -10.70 -4.06
CA LEU A 177 15.53 -9.64 -3.16
C LEU A 177 14.53 -8.69 -3.81
N SER A 178 14.66 -8.43 -5.11
CA SER A 178 13.67 -7.67 -5.88
C SER A 178 12.33 -8.42 -5.97
N VAL A 179 12.37 -9.73 -6.17
CA VAL A 179 11.17 -10.60 -6.13
C VAL A 179 10.56 -10.60 -4.72
N ALA A 180 11.37 -10.69 -3.67
CA ALA A 180 10.88 -10.63 -2.30
C ALA A 180 10.20 -9.27 -1.99
N LEU A 181 10.78 -8.15 -2.43
CA LEU A 181 10.18 -6.82 -2.31
C LEU A 181 8.85 -6.74 -3.07
N ALA A 182 8.80 -7.29 -4.28
CA ALA A 182 7.59 -7.34 -5.09
C ALA A 182 6.48 -8.17 -4.41
N ALA A 183 6.81 -9.33 -3.83
CA ALA A 183 5.87 -10.17 -3.09
C ALA A 183 5.36 -9.49 -1.81
N LEU A 184 6.23 -8.79 -1.07
CA LEU A 184 5.83 -7.99 0.10
C LEU A 184 4.91 -6.83 -0.32
N THR A 185 5.18 -6.20 -1.46
CA THR A 185 4.31 -5.15 -2.03
C THR A 185 2.91 -5.71 -2.33
N ALA A 186 2.84 -6.86 -3.00
CA ALA A 186 1.57 -7.52 -3.29
C ALA A 186 0.79 -7.87 -2.01
N ALA A 187 1.48 -8.35 -0.97
CA ALA A 187 0.87 -8.65 0.32
C ALA A 187 0.28 -7.39 0.98
N VAL A 188 0.99 -6.26 0.95
CA VAL A 188 0.49 -4.96 1.45
C VAL A 188 -0.76 -4.52 0.72
N ILE A 189 -0.76 -4.62 -0.62
CA ILE A 189 -1.90 -4.21 -1.45
C ILE A 189 -3.14 -5.04 -1.09
N VAL A 190 -3.00 -6.36 -1.03
CA VAL A 190 -4.11 -7.26 -0.72
C VAL A 190 -4.59 -7.10 0.73
N ALA A 191 -3.67 -6.87 1.68
CA ALA A 191 -4.05 -6.58 3.06
C ALA A 191 -4.85 -5.27 3.18
N GLY A 192 -4.43 -4.24 2.42
CA GLY A 192 -5.09 -2.93 2.43
C GLY A 192 -6.40 -2.86 1.64
N MET A 193 -6.65 -3.80 0.70
CA MET A 193 -7.76 -3.68 -0.24
C MET A 193 -9.14 -3.60 0.41
N LYS A 194 -9.39 -4.32 1.50
CA LYS A 194 -10.66 -4.27 2.23
C LYS A 194 -10.79 -3.04 3.13
N VAL A 195 -9.66 -2.42 3.48
CA VAL A 195 -9.61 -1.28 4.40
C VAL A 195 -9.71 0.03 3.64
N VAL A 196 -8.82 0.23 2.66
CA VAL A 196 -8.70 1.48 1.91
C VAL A 196 -9.11 1.30 0.44
N GLY A 197 -9.23 0.06 -0.02
CA GLY A 197 -9.51 -0.28 -1.42
C GLY A 197 -8.24 -0.43 -2.26
N LEU A 198 -8.33 -1.23 -3.32
CA LEU A 198 -7.23 -1.49 -4.26
C LEU A 198 -6.70 -0.21 -4.91
N LEU A 199 -7.61 0.71 -5.27
CA LEU A 199 -7.25 1.94 -5.96
C LEU A 199 -6.54 2.96 -5.04
N LEU A 200 -6.80 2.92 -3.74
CA LEU A 200 -6.33 3.93 -2.81
C LEU A 200 -5.14 3.47 -1.97
N VAL A 201 -4.91 2.16 -1.85
CA VAL A 201 -3.79 1.63 -1.05
C VAL A 201 -2.43 2.05 -1.61
N ALA A 202 -2.30 2.14 -2.95
CA ALA A 202 -1.06 2.60 -3.60
C ALA A 202 -0.76 4.07 -3.26
N ALA A 203 -1.79 4.93 -3.24
CA ALA A 203 -1.64 6.32 -2.79
C ALA A 203 -1.15 6.40 -1.34
N LEU A 204 -1.70 5.56 -0.45
CA LEU A 204 -1.26 5.50 0.95
C LEU A 204 0.16 4.95 1.11
N MET A 205 0.64 4.14 0.17
CA MET A 205 2.05 3.72 0.14
C MET A 205 3.00 4.85 -0.29
N VAL A 206 2.57 5.77 -1.16
CA VAL A 206 3.44 6.77 -1.79
C VAL A 206 3.39 8.14 -1.12
N LEU A 207 2.19 8.69 -0.86
CA LEU A 207 2.02 10.06 -0.36
C LEU A 207 2.69 10.33 1.00
N PRO A 208 2.56 9.44 2.02
CA PRO A 208 3.26 9.63 3.27
C PRO A 208 4.79 9.58 3.13
N VAL A 209 5.28 8.73 2.21
CA VAL A 209 6.73 8.65 1.92
C VAL A 209 7.23 9.91 1.25
N ALA A 210 6.52 10.42 0.24
CA ALA A 210 6.86 11.66 -0.43
C ALA A 210 6.88 12.84 0.56
N SER A 211 5.91 12.90 1.48
CA SER A 211 5.88 13.89 2.56
C SER A 211 7.10 13.77 3.48
N ALA A 212 7.42 12.53 3.89
CA ALA A 212 8.54 12.27 4.79
C ALA A 212 9.91 12.58 4.14
N GLN A 213 10.06 12.36 2.83
CA GLN A 213 11.28 12.73 2.08
C GLN A 213 11.50 14.24 2.02
N LEU A 214 10.44 15.04 2.07
CA LEU A 214 10.55 16.49 2.16
C LEU A 214 11.08 16.94 3.54
N LEU A 215 10.80 16.17 4.59
CA LEU A 215 11.09 16.49 5.99
C LEU A 215 12.37 15.81 6.51
N SER A 216 12.93 14.82 5.80
CA SER A 216 14.10 14.07 6.27
C SER A 216 15.05 13.68 5.14
N ARG A 217 16.35 13.76 5.40
CA ARG A 217 17.43 13.28 4.50
C ARG A 217 17.90 11.87 4.82
N SER A 218 17.52 11.31 5.97
CA SER A 218 17.91 9.97 6.38
C SER A 218 16.83 8.95 6.03
N PHE A 219 17.17 7.91 5.26
CA PHE A 219 16.21 6.87 4.85
C PHE A 219 15.47 6.25 6.05
N ARG A 220 16.20 5.94 7.14
CA ARG A 220 15.58 5.39 8.36
C ARG A 220 14.54 6.35 8.96
N ARG A 221 14.85 7.64 9.04
CA ARG A 221 13.90 8.65 9.52
C ARG A 221 12.73 8.82 8.56
N THR A 222 12.99 8.79 7.25
CA THR A 222 11.94 8.83 6.24
C THR A 222 10.95 7.68 6.41
N VAL A 223 11.42 6.43 6.61
CA VAL A 223 10.52 5.27 6.83
C VAL A 223 9.66 5.46 8.09
N LEU A 224 10.26 5.89 9.20
CA LEU A 224 9.53 6.10 10.46
C LEU A 224 8.53 7.26 10.35
N LEU A 225 8.92 8.38 9.76
CA LEU A 225 8.03 9.52 9.52
C LEU A 225 6.90 9.16 8.56
N ALA A 226 7.19 8.41 7.49
CA ALA A 226 6.18 7.96 6.54
C ALA A 226 5.14 7.04 7.22
N ALA A 227 5.58 6.10 8.07
CA ALA A 227 4.68 5.27 8.86
C ALA A 227 3.82 6.12 9.83
N GLY A 228 4.41 7.10 10.50
CA GLY A 228 3.68 8.02 11.37
C GLY A 228 2.68 8.90 10.62
N ILE A 229 3.08 9.49 9.48
CA ILE A 229 2.20 10.30 8.63
C ILE A 229 1.06 9.45 8.07
N GLY A 230 1.34 8.24 7.60
CA GLY A 230 0.33 7.33 7.08
C GLY A 230 -0.68 6.92 8.15
N ALA A 231 -0.21 6.55 9.35
CA ALA A 231 -1.08 6.22 10.48
C ALA A 231 -1.93 7.42 10.92
N ALA A 232 -1.36 8.62 11.00
CA ALA A 232 -2.08 9.85 11.33
C ALA A 232 -3.11 10.22 10.26
N SER A 233 -2.76 10.09 8.98
CA SER A 233 -3.69 10.32 7.87
C SER A 233 -4.85 9.34 7.89
N ALA A 234 -4.59 8.06 8.21
CA ALA A 234 -5.62 7.04 8.34
C ALA A 234 -6.55 7.34 9.54
N PHE A 235 -5.99 7.74 10.68
CA PHE A 235 -6.77 8.13 11.86
C PHE A 235 -7.67 9.33 11.59
N VAL A 236 -7.10 10.43 11.08
CA VAL A 236 -7.84 11.65 10.80
C VAL A 236 -8.87 11.44 9.69
N GLY A 237 -8.49 10.73 8.61
CA GLY A 237 -9.39 10.43 7.49
C GLY A 237 -10.56 9.56 7.89
N LEU A 238 -10.37 8.58 8.79
CA LEU A 238 -11.44 7.79 9.37
C LEU A 238 -12.45 8.66 10.12
N ILE A 239 -11.97 9.56 10.99
CA ILE A 239 -12.85 10.45 11.77
C ILE A 239 -13.60 11.41 10.84
N VAL A 240 -12.89 12.07 9.92
CA VAL A 240 -13.49 13.02 8.98
C VAL A 240 -14.53 12.33 8.10
N GLY A 241 -14.20 11.17 7.52
CA GLY A 241 -15.11 10.42 6.67
C GLY A 241 -16.36 9.96 7.42
N HIS A 242 -16.21 9.51 8.66
CA HIS A 242 -17.35 9.07 9.49
C HIS A 242 -18.25 10.24 9.90
N ILE A 243 -17.70 11.35 10.40
CA ILE A 243 -18.50 12.50 10.87
C ILE A 243 -19.17 13.23 9.71
N ALA A 244 -18.49 13.32 8.56
CA ALA A 244 -19.01 14.01 7.38
C ALA A 244 -19.86 13.11 6.47
N GLU A 245 -20.09 11.83 6.84
CA GLU A 245 -20.80 10.83 6.04
C GLU A 245 -20.23 10.68 4.61
N LEU A 246 -18.91 10.76 4.49
CA LEU A 246 -18.16 10.63 3.23
C LEU A 246 -17.45 9.28 3.15
N SER A 247 -16.94 8.95 1.97
CA SER A 247 -16.05 7.78 1.81
C SER A 247 -14.83 7.90 2.72
N ILE A 248 -14.73 7.02 3.72
CA ILE A 248 -13.62 7.01 4.69
C ILE A 248 -12.28 6.84 3.98
N SER A 249 -12.22 5.91 3.03
CA SER A 249 -11.01 5.62 2.26
C SER A 249 -10.56 6.82 1.42
N GLY A 250 -11.51 7.51 0.79
CA GLY A 250 -11.25 8.75 0.06
C GLY A 250 -10.70 9.84 0.99
N CYS A 251 -11.30 10.02 2.18
CA CYS A 251 -10.84 10.99 3.17
C CYS A 251 -9.42 10.69 3.66
N ILE A 252 -9.06 9.43 3.87
CA ILE A 252 -7.69 9.02 4.25
C ILE A 252 -6.67 9.50 3.22
N VAL A 253 -6.93 9.27 1.94
CA VAL A 253 -6.02 9.67 0.86
C VAL A 253 -5.98 11.19 0.69
N LEU A 254 -7.12 11.88 0.82
CA LEU A 254 -7.15 13.35 0.76
C LEU A 254 -6.37 13.99 1.91
N VAL A 255 -6.46 13.43 3.12
CA VAL A 255 -5.65 13.90 4.26
C VAL A 255 -4.16 13.68 3.99
N ALA A 256 -3.77 12.50 3.47
CA ALA A 256 -2.37 12.24 3.10
C ALA A 256 -1.86 13.20 2.00
N ALA A 257 -2.70 13.52 1.00
CA ALA A 257 -2.38 14.50 -0.04
C ALA A 257 -2.28 15.93 0.51
N ALA A 258 -3.15 16.30 1.44
CA ALA A 258 -3.07 17.60 2.12
C ALA A 258 -1.78 17.73 2.93
N VAL A 259 -1.39 16.68 3.67
CA VAL A 259 -0.10 16.66 4.40
C VAL A 259 1.08 16.81 3.44
N PHE A 260 1.07 16.14 2.29
CA PHE A 260 2.11 16.30 1.27
C PHE A 260 2.17 17.74 0.74
N THR A 261 1.00 18.32 0.44
CA THR A 261 0.92 19.69 -0.07
C THR A 261 1.47 20.69 0.94
N VAL A 262 1.07 20.57 2.21
CA VAL A 262 1.57 21.43 3.30
C VAL A 262 3.09 21.27 3.46
N ALA A 263 3.60 20.03 3.52
CA ALA A 263 5.03 19.75 3.63
C ALA A 263 5.81 20.36 2.45
N SER A 264 5.27 20.31 1.23
CA SER A 264 5.87 20.88 0.01
C SER A 264 5.95 22.41 0.07
N VAL A 265 4.88 23.07 0.54
CA VAL A 265 4.83 24.53 0.69
C VAL A 265 5.80 24.98 1.77
N VAL A 266 5.77 24.34 2.94
CA VAL A 266 6.67 24.67 4.07
C VAL A 266 8.13 24.54 3.65
N ARG A 267 8.50 23.46 2.95
CA ARG A 267 9.87 23.28 2.47
C ARG A 267 10.32 24.38 1.51
N ARG A 268 9.43 24.85 0.63
CA ARG A 268 9.74 25.95 -0.31
C ARG A 268 9.90 27.31 0.40
N SER A 269 9.26 27.47 1.55
CA SER A 269 9.29 28.72 2.33
C SER A 269 10.52 28.84 3.24
N LEU A 270 11.28 27.73 3.45
CA LEU A 270 12.49 27.75 4.25
C LEU A 270 13.65 28.33 3.43
N PRO A 271 14.35 29.40 3.94
CA PRO A 271 15.50 29.98 3.25
C PRO A 271 16.63 28.94 3.07
N ALA A 272 17.35 29.02 1.95
CA ALA A 272 18.46 28.13 1.59
C ALA A 272 19.56 28.00 2.67
N ALA A 273 19.66 28.96 3.59
CA ALA A 273 20.60 28.90 4.71
C ALA A 273 20.34 27.80 5.75
N VAL A 274 19.12 27.24 5.79
CA VAL A 274 18.77 26.11 6.68
C VAL A 274 19.07 24.76 6.01
N GLU A 275 19.26 24.73 4.69
CA GLU A 275 19.56 23.50 3.94
C GLU A 275 20.91 22.88 4.30
N SER A 276 21.85 23.64 4.87
CA SER A 276 23.18 23.13 5.24
C SER A 276 23.22 22.45 6.61
N GLN A 277 22.17 22.57 7.43
CA GLN A 277 22.15 22.04 8.81
C GLN A 277 21.10 20.93 9.07
N VAL A 278 20.25 20.60 8.09
CA VAL A 278 19.26 19.53 8.17
C VAL A 278 19.67 18.38 7.24
#